data_04873f7d9e5493ce3073ad28bda55fae
#
_entry.id   04873f7d9e5493ce3073ad28bda55fae
#
_cell.length_a   1.000
_cell.length_b   1.000
_cell.length_c   1.000
_cell.angle_alpha   90.00
_cell.angle_beta   90.00
_cell.angle_gamma   90.00
#
_symmetry.space_group_name_H-M   'P 1'
#
loop_
_entity.id
_entity.type
_entity.pdbx_description
1 polymer ?
#
loop_
_entity_poly.entity_id
_entity_poly.type
_entity_poly.pdbx_seq_one_letter_code
_entity_poly.pdbx_strand_id
1 'polypeptide(L)'
;MTFHKVNLGTVVPSPGSGKSLRIHIGVDAESGLVHTVVGTAANVNDVTQARALLHGQETDVFADAGYQGVSKREETQEINVNWHVAMRPGTRKVLDKSTPMGAILDKLEQVKARIRAKVEHPFRVIKRQFGHVKVRYRGLAKNTAQLHTLFALSNLWMVRRTLLQERRG
;
A
#
# COMPACT_ATOMS: atom_id res chain seq x y z
N MET A 1 -3.54 -22.01 -9.83
CA MET A 1 -3.78 -20.58 -10.16
C MET A 1 -3.44 -19.77 -8.94
N THR A 2 -2.33 -19.04 -8.93
CA THR A 2 -1.92 -18.22 -7.79
C THR A 2 -2.67 -16.90 -7.91
N PHE A 3 -3.64 -16.67 -7.05
CA PHE A 3 -4.39 -15.42 -7.02
C PHE A 3 -3.54 -14.37 -6.32
N HIS A 4 -3.11 -13.35 -7.07
CA HIS A 4 -2.33 -12.27 -6.49
C HIS A 4 -3.27 -11.25 -5.83
N LYS A 5 -3.16 -11.13 -4.52
CA LYS A 5 -3.82 -10.10 -3.72
C LYS A 5 -2.85 -8.99 -3.44
N VAL A 6 -3.23 -7.77 -3.73
CA VAL A 6 -2.39 -6.59 -3.56
C VAL A 6 -3.00 -5.62 -2.55
N ASN A 7 -2.15 -5.06 -1.72
CA ASN A 7 -2.48 -3.93 -0.85
C ASN A 7 -1.87 -2.65 -1.42
N LEU A 8 -2.69 -1.62 -1.57
CA LEU A 8 -2.24 -0.29 -1.92
C LEU A 8 -2.06 0.57 -0.66
N GLY A 9 -0.91 1.21 -0.55
CA GLY A 9 -0.59 2.07 0.58
C GLY A 9 0.09 3.36 0.16
N THR A 10 -0.14 4.40 0.96
CA THR A 10 0.43 5.73 0.75
C THR A 10 1.03 6.26 2.03
N VAL A 11 2.21 6.85 1.94
CA VAL A 11 2.87 7.56 3.03
C VAL A 11 3.36 8.92 2.56
N VAL A 12 3.15 9.91 3.40
CA VAL A 12 3.75 11.24 3.26
C VAL A 12 4.94 11.28 4.22
N PRO A 13 6.19 11.20 3.75
CA PRO A 13 7.35 11.38 4.61
C PRO A 13 7.34 12.78 5.19
N SER A 14 7.83 12.92 6.43
CA SER A 14 7.99 14.24 7.05
C SER A 14 8.79 15.15 6.13
N PRO A 15 8.32 16.38 5.85
CA PRO A 15 9.01 17.29 4.96
C PRO A 15 10.37 17.66 5.56
N GLY A 16 11.45 17.38 4.81
CA GLY A 16 12.66 18.15 4.93
C GLY A 16 12.39 19.54 4.39
N SER A 17 13.37 20.43 4.36
CA SER A 17 13.23 21.76 3.75
C SER A 17 12.88 21.64 2.25
N GLY A 18 11.62 21.57 1.86
CA GLY A 18 11.21 21.46 0.46
C GLY A 18 9.79 20.94 0.24
N LYS A 19 9.44 20.73 -1.03
CA LYS A 19 8.12 20.26 -1.45
C LYS A 19 7.84 18.87 -0.87
N SER A 20 6.68 18.69 -0.25
CA SER A 20 6.25 17.40 0.29
C SER A 20 6.14 16.35 -0.84
N LEU A 21 6.69 15.18 -0.57
CA LEU A 21 6.62 14.00 -1.44
C LEU A 21 5.56 13.05 -0.90
N ARG A 22 4.83 12.40 -1.79
CA ARG A 22 3.93 11.30 -1.46
C ARG A 22 4.46 10.02 -2.10
N ILE A 23 4.42 8.92 -1.35
CA ILE A 23 4.91 7.61 -1.79
C ILE A 23 3.72 6.66 -1.81
N HIS A 24 3.47 6.08 -2.96
CA HIS A 24 2.48 5.03 -3.15
C HIS A 24 3.20 3.72 -3.38
N ILE A 25 2.74 2.64 -2.77
CA ILE A 25 3.30 1.30 -2.94
C ILE A 25 2.21 0.27 -3.21
N GLY A 26 2.53 -0.68 -4.08
CA GLY A 26 1.81 -1.94 -4.23
C GLY A 26 2.55 -3.02 -3.44
N VAL A 27 1.85 -3.72 -2.56
CA VAL A 27 2.40 -4.74 -1.66
C VAL A 27 1.63 -6.02 -1.83
N ASP A 28 2.30 -7.12 -2.06
CA ASP A 28 1.67 -8.43 -2.06
C ASP A 28 1.01 -8.73 -0.70
N ALA A 29 -0.26 -9.10 -0.71
CA ALA A 29 -1.06 -9.25 0.50
C ALA A 29 -0.70 -10.51 1.31
N GLU A 30 0.00 -11.47 0.73
CA GLU A 30 0.41 -12.71 1.40
C GLU A 30 1.81 -12.57 2.00
N SER A 31 2.80 -12.21 1.18
CA SER A 31 4.20 -12.08 1.62
C SER A 31 4.49 -10.76 2.32
N GLY A 32 3.74 -9.70 2.02
CA GLY A 32 4.01 -8.33 2.46
C GLY A 32 5.16 -7.65 1.70
N LEU A 33 5.63 -8.24 0.60
CA LEU A 33 6.73 -7.70 -0.21
C LEU A 33 6.22 -6.60 -1.14
N VAL A 34 7.02 -5.55 -1.30
CA VAL A 34 6.73 -4.44 -2.21
C VAL A 34 7.12 -4.84 -3.63
N HIS A 35 6.17 -4.75 -4.56
CA HIS A 35 6.43 -5.01 -5.99
C HIS A 35 6.43 -3.73 -6.83
N THR A 36 5.73 -2.67 -6.39
CA THR A 36 5.65 -1.40 -7.12
C THR A 36 5.82 -0.22 -6.18
N VAL A 37 6.55 0.79 -6.63
CA VAL A 37 6.77 2.04 -5.89
C VAL A 37 6.57 3.22 -6.84
N VAL A 38 5.71 4.15 -6.47
CA VAL A 38 5.44 5.39 -7.23
C VAL A 38 5.61 6.59 -6.31
N GLY A 39 6.49 7.50 -6.70
CA GLY A 39 6.67 8.79 -6.02
C GLY A 39 5.91 9.90 -6.75
N THR A 40 5.15 10.70 -6.02
CA THR A 40 4.41 11.83 -6.57
C THR A 40 4.60 13.09 -5.73
N ALA A 41 4.21 14.23 -6.27
CA ALA A 41 4.05 15.43 -5.46
C ALA A 41 2.89 15.23 -4.45
N ALA A 42 2.96 15.86 -3.29
CA ALA A 42 2.01 15.63 -2.20
C ALA A 42 0.55 16.03 -2.50
N ASN A 43 0.33 16.86 -3.51
CA ASN A 43 -1.00 17.27 -3.97
C ASN A 43 -1.67 16.27 -4.90
N VAL A 44 -0.99 15.20 -5.32
CA VAL A 44 -1.56 14.16 -6.17
C VAL A 44 -2.44 13.23 -5.33
N ASN A 45 -3.66 12.98 -5.79
CA ASN A 45 -4.60 12.11 -5.11
C ASN A 45 -4.22 10.63 -5.25
N ASP A 46 -4.35 9.86 -4.17
CA ASP A 46 -3.99 8.45 -4.12
C ASP A 46 -4.72 7.62 -5.19
N VAL A 47 -6.00 7.88 -5.38
CA VAL A 47 -6.85 7.15 -6.33
C VAL A 47 -6.36 7.23 -7.78
N THR A 48 -5.69 8.32 -8.17
CA THR A 48 -5.14 8.47 -9.54
C THR A 48 -3.92 7.59 -9.79
N GLN A 49 -3.30 7.07 -8.73
CA GLN A 49 -2.11 6.23 -8.83
C GLN A 49 -2.46 4.73 -8.80
N ALA A 50 -3.73 4.38 -8.63
CA ALA A 50 -4.17 2.99 -8.49
C ALA A 50 -3.68 2.09 -9.64
N ARG A 51 -3.89 2.51 -10.90
CA ARG A 51 -3.42 1.76 -12.07
C ARG A 51 -1.92 1.54 -12.09
N ALA A 52 -1.14 2.57 -11.76
CA ALA A 52 0.33 2.51 -11.77
C ALA A 52 0.92 1.59 -10.70
N LEU A 53 0.12 1.19 -9.72
CA LEU A 53 0.53 0.30 -8.63
C LEU A 53 0.23 -1.17 -8.91
N LEU A 54 -0.51 -1.47 -9.97
CA LEU A 54 -0.88 -2.82 -10.37
C LEU A 54 0.06 -3.32 -11.47
N HIS A 55 0.32 -4.63 -11.49
CA HIS A 55 1.14 -5.28 -12.52
C HIS A 55 0.32 -6.17 -13.48
N GLY A 56 -1.02 -6.22 -13.30
CA GLY A 56 -1.94 -6.85 -14.24
C GLY A 56 -2.24 -8.34 -13.96
N GLN A 57 -1.74 -8.89 -12.88
CA GLN A 57 -2.01 -10.29 -12.46
C GLN A 57 -2.86 -10.38 -11.20
N GLU A 58 -3.31 -9.23 -10.71
CA GLU A 58 -4.12 -9.15 -9.50
C GLU A 58 -5.56 -9.57 -9.77
N THR A 59 -6.17 -10.23 -8.78
CA THR A 59 -7.60 -10.54 -8.72
C THR A 59 -8.31 -9.72 -7.66
N ASP A 60 -7.62 -9.40 -6.56
CA ASP A 60 -8.16 -8.68 -5.42
C ASP A 60 -7.21 -7.55 -5.00
N VAL A 61 -7.74 -6.35 -4.89
CA VAL A 61 -6.98 -5.16 -4.51
C VAL A 61 -7.57 -4.52 -3.26
N PHE A 62 -6.77 -4.47 -2.20
CA PHE A 62 -7.14 -3.84 -0.93
C PHE A 62 -6.55 -2.44 -0.86
N ALA A 63 -7.38 -1.46 -0.60
CA ALA A 63 -6.97 -0.06 -0.57
C ALA A 63 -7.59 0.70 0.60
N ASP A 64 -6.96 1.79 1.02
CA ASP A 64 -7.51 2.65 2.07
C ASP A 64 -8.63 3.57 1.54
N ALA A 65 -9.20 4.37 2.44
CA ALA A 65 -10.29 5.27 2.10
C ALA A 65 -9.89 6.38 1.11
N GLY A 66 -8.61 6.62 0.88
CA GLY A 66 -8.10 7.55 -0.14
C GLY A 66 -8.35 7.07 -1.57
N TYR A 67 -8.60 5.77 -1.76
CA TYR A 67 -8.93 5.16 -3.05
C TYR A 67 -10.45 5.04 -3.31
N GLN A 68 -11.29 5.71 -2.52
CA GLN A 68 -12.73 5.73 -2.77
C GLN A 68 -13.07 6.21 -4.18
N GLY A 69 -13.96 5.46 -4.86
CA GLY A 69 -14.36 5.74 -6.24
C GLY A 69 -13.40 5.20 -7.31
N VAL A 70 -12.37 4.47 -6.95
CA VAL A 70 -11.40 3.89 -7.90
C VAL A 70 -12.07 3.08 -9.01
N SER A 71 -13.06 2.25 -8.69
CA SER A 71 -13.77 1.39 -9.66
C SER A 71 -14.59 2.16 -10.69
N LYS A 72 -14.85 3.46 -10.49
CA LYS A 72 -15.61 4.31 -11.40
C LYS A 72 -14.74 5.15 -12.33
N ARG A 73 -13.42 5.07 -12.19
CA ARG A 73 -12.46 5.88 -12.97
C ARG A 73 -12.16 5.20 -14.29
N GLU A 74 -12.07 5.98 -15.36
CA GLU A 74 -11.74 5.49 -16.72
C GLU A 74 -10.45 4.67 -16.72
N GLU A 75 -9.41 5.12 -15.98
CA GLU A 75 -8.11 4.47 -15.95
C GLU A 75 -8.13 3.07 -15.32
N THR A 76 -9.20 2.73 -14.60
CA THR A 76 -9.33 1.46 -13.89
C THR A 76 -10.54 0.63 -14.32
N GLN A 77 -11.39 1.13 -15.21
CA GLN A 77 -12.58 0.41 -15.71
C GLN A 77 -12.23 -0.87 -16.46
N GLU A 78 -11.12 -0.85 -17.20
CA GLU A 78 -10.67 -2.02 -17.98
C GLU A 78 -9.92 -3.07 -17.12
N ILE A 79 -9.67 -2.74 -15.84
CA ILE A 79 -8.94 -3.64 -14.94
C ILE A 79 -9.94 -4.58 -14.27
N ASN A 80 -9.86 -5.86 -14.61
CA ASN A 80 -10.74 -6.89 -14.03
C ASN A 80 -10.22 -7.36 -12.66
N VAL A 81 -10.43 -6.55 -11.62
CA VAL A 81 -10.07 -6.86 -10.23
C VAL A 81 -11.22 -6.57 -9.27
N ASN A 82 -11.26 -7.26 -8.16
CA ASN A 82 -12.17 -6.98 -7.06
C ASN A 82 -11.57 -5.88 -6.16
N TRP A 83 -12.18 -4.70 -6.16
CA TRP A 83 -11.74 -3.58 -5.32
C TRP A 83 -12.31 -3.67 -3.91
N HIS A 84 -11.44 -3.82 -2.92
CA HIS A 84 -11.77 -3.85 -1.49
C HIS A 84 -11.33 -2.56 -0.80
N VAL A 85 -11.98 -1.45 -1.14
CA VAL A 85 -11.64 -0.13 -0.56
C VAL A 85 -12.22 -0.04 0.85
N ALA A 86 -11.41 0.46 1.79
CA ALA A 86 -11.84 0.67 3.16
C ALA A 86 -12.92 1.75 3.25
N MET A 87 -13.87 1.55 4.15
CA MET A 87 -14.88 2.55 4.47
C MET A 87 -14.24 3.78 5.14
N ARG A 88 -14.75 4.97 4.85
CA ARG A 88 -14.29 6.20 5.52
C ARG A 88 -14.56 6.11 7.03
N PRO A 89 -13.63 6.57 7.88
CA PRO A 89 -13.81 6.48 9.34
C PRO A 89 -15.13 7.07 9.85
N GLY A 90 -15.57 8.20 9.29
CA GLY A 90 -16.84 8.81 9.63
C GLY A 90 -18.05 7.91 9.32
N THR A 91 -18.08 7.30 8.14
CA THR A 91 -19.13 6.35 7.74
C THR A 91 -19.14 5.10 8.61
N ARG A 92 -17.94 4.56 8.93
CA ARG A 92 -17.83 3.40 9.81
C ARG A 92 -18.29 3.68 11.23
N LYS A 93 -18.06 4.90 11.74
CA LYS A 93 -18.44 5.30 13.10
C LYS A 93 -19.96 5.33 13.30
N VAL A 94 -20.73 5.70 12.28
CA VAL A 94 -22.21 5.79 12.35
C VAL A 94 -22.89 4.47 11.97
N LEU A 95 -22.13 3.41 11.73
CA LEU A 95 -22.68 2.09 11.40
C LEU A 95 -23.44 1.52 12.61
N ASP A 96 -24.71 1.16 12.42
CA ASP A 96 -25.49 0.49 13.46
C ASP A 96 -25.10 -0.99 13.54
N LYS A 97 -24.24 -1.31 14.50
CA LYS A 97 -23.71 -2.66 14.73
C LYS A 97 -24.71 -3.59 15.45
N SER A 98 -25.83 -3.09 15.91
CA SER A 98 -26.90 -3.90 16.53
C SER A 98 -27.69 -4.67 15.46
N THR A 99 -27.71 -4.17 14.22
CA THR A 99 -28.35 -4.85 13.10
C THR A 99 -27.45 -5.96 12.53
N PRO A 100 -28.02 -7.09 12.06
CA PRO A 100 -27.23 -8.16 11.43
C PRO A 100 -26.37 -7.66 10.26
N MET A 101 -26.89 -6.78 9.43
CA MET A 101 -26.18 -6.18 8.31
C MET A 101 -25.02 -5.29 8.77
N GLY A 102 -25.25 -4.43 9.74
CA GLY A 102 -24.21 -3.56 10.30
C GLY A 102 -23.08 -4.33 10.98
N ALA A 103 -23.41 -5.42 11.68
CA ALA A 103 -22.42 -6.32 12.28
C ALA A 103 -21.56 -7.02 11.20
N ILE A 104 -22.17 -7.47 10.11
CA ILE A 104 -21.44 -8.07 8.97
C ILE A 104 -20.52 -7.05 8.31
N LEU A 105 -21.01 -5.84 8.05
CA LEU A 105 -20.18 -4.77 7.46
C LEU A 105 -18.99 -4.40 8.36
N ASP A 106 -19.18 -4.30 9.68
CA ASP A 106 -18.07 -4.00 10.60
C ASP A 106 -17.01 -5.14 10.61
N LYS A 107 -17.45 -6.41 10.58
CA LYS A 107 -16.55 -7.56 10.44
C LYS A 107 -15.78 -7.53 9.12
N LEU A 108 -16.43 -7.20 8.02
CA LEU A 108 -15.78 -7.05 6.72
C LEU A 108 -14.69 -5.97 6.75
N GLU A 109 -14.98 -4.82 7.35
CA GLU A 109 -13.98 -3.75 7.52
C GLU A 109 -12.81 -4.17 8.42
N GLN A 110 -13.05 -4.99 9.44
CA GLN A 110 -11.97 -5.56 10.27
C GLN A 110 -11.07 -6.49 9.45
N VAL A 111 -11.63 -7.34 8.59
CA VAL A 111 -10.85 -8.21 7.69
C VAL A 111 -10.02 -7.39 6.73
N LYS A 112 -10.61 -6.39 6.05
CA LYS A 112 -9.89 -5.47 5.17
C LYS A 112 -8.72 -4.80 5.91
N ALA A 113 -8.95 -4.31 7.13
CA ALA A 113 -7.93 -3.65 7.93
C ALA A 113 -6.76 -4.60 8.28
N ARG A 114 -7.03 -5.87 8.62
CA ARG A 114 -6.01 -6.89 8.89
C ARG A 114 -5.13 -7.17 7.67
N ILE A 115 -5.75 -7.32 6.49
CA ILE A 115 -5.02 -7.55 5.24
C ILE A 115 -4.15 -6.32 4.94
N ARG A 116 -4.70 -5.11 5.03
CA ARG A 116 -3.99 -3.86 4.77
C ARG A 116 -2.86 -3.56 5.75
N ALA A 117 -2.92 -4.05 6.97
CA ALA A 117 -1.86 -3.82 7.96
C ALA A 117 -0.46 -4.27 7.47
N LYS A 118 -0.39 -5.21 6.54
CA LYS A 118 0.88 -5.65 5.93
C LYS A 118 1.59 -4.57 5.12
N VAL A 119 0.85 -3.61 4.54
CA VAL A 119 1.43 -2.45 3.82
C VAL A 119 2.34 -1.61 4.73
N GLU A 120 2.06 -1.56 6.02
CA GLU A 120 2.85 -0.77 6.96
C GLU A 120 4.21 -1.40 7.29
N HIS A 121 4.37 -2.71 7.06
CA HIS A 121 5.61 -3.43 7.39
C HIS A 121 6.82 -2.92 6.61
N PRO A 122 6.80 -2.78 5.26
CA PRO A 122 7.91 -2.22 4.50
C PRO A 122 8.29 -0.81 4.97
N PHE A 123 7.31 0.05 5.24
CA PHE A 123 7.57 1.39 5.77
C PHE A 123 8.25 1.35 7.15
N ARG A 124 7.84 0.41 8.02
CA ARG A 124 8.48 0.20 9.32
C ARG A 124 9.93 -0.25 9.13
N VAL A 125 10.19 -1.16 8.19
CA VAL A 125 11.55 -1.67 7.91
C VAL A 125 12.44 -0.52 7.42
N ILE A 126 12.04 0.25 6.41
CA ILE A 126 12.88 1.35 5.90
C ILE A 126 13.14 2.43 6.95
N LYS A 127 12.16 2.68 7.85
CA LYS A 127 12.34 3.62 8.97
C LYS A 127 13.33 3.08 10.02
N ARG A 128 13.14 1.85 10.49
CA ARG A 128 13.85 1.30 11.66
C ARG A 128 15.19 0.68 11.29
N GLN A 129 15.28 -0.02 10.15
CA GLN A 129 16.49 -0.73 9.76
C GLN A 129 17.41 0.14 8.88
N PHE A 130 16.83 1.00 8.05
CA PHE A 130 17.59 1.82 7.10
C PHE A 130 17.56 3.32 7.42
N GLY A 131 16.97 3.72 8.55
CA GLY A 131 17.01 5.09 9.06
C GLY A 131 16.34 6.13 8.15
N HIS A 132 15.38 5.71 7.30
CA HIS A 132 14.67 6.63 6.41
C HIS A 132 13.50 7.30 7.13
N VAL A 133 13.78 8.32 7.92
CA VAL A 133 12.78 9.06 8.71
C VAL A 133 12.30 10.34 8.03
N LYS A 134 13.08 10.88 7.08
CA LYS A 134 12.76 12.10 6.34
C LYS A 134 13.33 12.08 4.93
N VAL A 135 12.76 12.89 4.05
CA VAL A 135 13.26 13.11 2.68
C VAL A 135 14.65 13.76 2.74
N ARG A 136 15.63 13.20 2.03
CA ARG A 136 17.03 13.64 2.08
C ARG A 136 17.47 14.44 0.87
N TYR A 137 16.88 14.19 -0.28
CA TYR A 137 17.30 14.81 -1.54
C TYR A 137 16.34 15.91 -1.99
N ARG A 138 16.85 16.84 -2.79
CA ARG A 138 16.00 17.78 -3.51
C ARG A 138 15.47 17.14 -4.79
N GLY A 139 14.17 17.33 -5.04
CA GLY A 139 13.50 16.85 -6.25
C GLY A 139 12.90 15.44 -6.12
N LEU A 140 11.86 15.21 -6.91
CA LEU A 140 11.07 13.99 -6.90
C LEU A 140 11.89 12.78 -7.36
N ALA A 141 12.57 12.89 -8.50
CA ALA A 141 13.28 11.77 -9.11
C ALA A 141 14.35 11.14 -8.19
N LYS A 142 15.18 11.95 -7.53
CA LYS A 142 16.24 11.44 -6.62
C LYS A 142 15.65 10.75 -5.40
N ASN A 143 14.58 11.29 -4.81
CA ASN A 143 13.92 10.66 -3.67
C ASN A 143 13.20 9.38 -4.07
N THR A 144 12.54 9.35 -5.21
CA THR A 144 11.90 8.13 -5.74
C THR A 144 12.92 7.04 -6.00
N ALA A 145 14.07 7.35 -6.64
CA ALA A 145 15.16 6.40 -6.84
C ALA A 145 15.70 5.83 -5.52
N GLN A 146 15.91 6.68 -4.50
CA GLN A 146 16.29 6.22 -3.16
C GLN A 146 15.26 5.25 -2.57
N LEU A 147 13.97 5.55 -2.74
CA LEU A 147 12.90 4.71 -2.22
C LEU A 147 12.82 3.35 -2.91
N HIS A 148 13.03 3.27 -4.22
CA HIS A 148 13.15 1.99 -4.92
C HIS A 148 14.25 1.12 -4.30
N THR A 149 15.44 1.69 -4.05
CA THR A 149 16.54 0.98 -3.37
C THR A 149 16.15 0.54 -1.96
N LEU A 150 15.54 1.42 -1.17
CA LEU A 150 15.16 1.12 0.20
C LEU A 150 14.08 0.04 0.30
N PHE A 151 13.08 0.03 -0.60
CA PHE A 151 12.08 -1.01 -0.63
C PHE A 151 12.62 -2.34 -1.15
N ALA A 152 13.56 -2.35 -2.11
CA ALA A 152 14.27 -3.56 -2.51
C ALA A 152 15.05 -4.16 -1.32
N LEU A 153 15.78 -3.34 -0.58
CA LEU A 153 16.48 -3.76 0.65
C LEU A 153 15.50 -4.21 1.75
N SER A 154 14.34 -3.56 1.86
CA SER A 154 13.27 -3.98 2.77
C SER A 154 12.78 -5.38 2.44
N ASN A 155 12.54 -5.68 1.17
CA ASN A 155 12.13 -7.01 0.72
C ASN A 155 13.18 -8.07 1.09
N LEU A 156 14.45 -7.83 0.80
CA LEU A 156 15.56 -8.73 1.19
C LEU A 156 15.61 -8.92 2.72
N TRP A 157 15.45 -7.84 3.48
CA TRP A 157 15.42 -7.92 4.93
C TRP A 157 14.26 -8.78 5.44
N MET A 158 13.08 -8.66 4.86
CA MET A 158 11.91 -9.41 5.26
C MET A 158 12.05 -10.90 4.99
N VAL A 159 12.61 -11.30 3.85
CA VAL A 159 12.79 -12.72 3.46
C VAL A 159 14.14 -13.32 3.91
N ARG A 160 15.03 -12.54 4.54
CA ARG A 160 16.40 -12.98 4.88
C ARG A 160 16.50 -14.30 5.62
N ARG A 161 15.55 -14.61 6.49
CA ARG A 161 15.55 -15.86 7.26
C ARG A 161 15.26 -17.07 6.37
N THR A 162 14.29 -16.95 5.48
CA THR A 162 13.94 -17.99 4.49
C THR A 162 15.12 -18.25 3.57
N LEU A 163 15.72 -17.20 3.00
CA LEU A 163 16.90 -17.32 2.12
C LEU A 163 18.10 -17.97 2.82
N LEU A 164 18.31 -17.69 4.12
CA LEU A 164 19.39 -18.31 4.89
C LEU A 164 19.11 -19.77 5.24
N GLN A 165 17.85 -20.18 5.36
CA GLN A 165 17.45 -21.56 5.59
C GLN A 165 17.63 -22.41 4.34
N GLU A 166 17.16 -21.93 3.18
CA GLU A 166 17.33 -22.59 1.88
C GLU A 166 18.80 -22.85 1.50
N ARG A 167 19.71 -21.97 1.96
CA ARG A 167 21.15 -22.14 1.73
C ARG A 167 21.81 -23.24 2.58
N ARG A 168 21.12 -23.73 3.64
CA ARG A 168 21.66 -24.71 4.57
C ARG A 168 21.18 -26.16 4.32
N GLY A 169 20.23 -26.32 3.41
CA GLY A 169 19.74 -27.63 2.93
C GLY A 169 20.34 -27.98 1.58
#